data_f6292bd63f3afe71d67c23c78feb86e4
#
_entry.id   f6292bd63f3afe71d67c23c78feb86e4
#
_cell.length_a   1.000
_cell.length_b   1.000
_cell.length_c   1.000
_cell.angle_alpha   90.00
_cell.angle_beta   90.00
_cell.angle_gamma   90.00
#
_symmetry.space_group_name_H-M   'P 1'
#
loop_
_entity.id
_entity.type
_entity.pdbx_description
1 polymer ?
#
loop_
_entity_poly.entity_id
_entity_poly.type
_entity_poly.pdbx_seq_one_letter_code
_entity_poly.pdbx_strand_id
1 'polypeptide(L)'
;MRFWIFPYRIKEMCCQKASRLRSHMRTSQGVTMFDFKYFTPTKVLFGKNTEDKVADLIQEFGGKKVLIHYGGGSVIRSGLMQRVTDKLDAAGIAYVKLGGAVPNPRLSLVYEGIELCKKEGVDFLLAVGGGSAIDSAKAIGYGLMNEGDVWDLYDYKKQAKASMPLGVILTLAATGSEMSDSSVITKEEGLVKRGYSSDFGRPRFAILNPELTMTLPDYQTACGCTDIMMHTMERYFTNGGNMELTDSMAEALLRTVKTNALILAKDPKNYNARAEVMWAGSLSHNGLTGCGNDGGDWMTHKLEHELGGLYDVAHGAGLAALWGSWARYVYKNCLPRFKRYAINVMGISASAGSDEEIALKGIEAMEDFYREIKMPTNLRELGVKASDEDLKLMAHKCAVGVNGGKGSARFLKEEDMLEIYKMSR
;
A
#
# COMPACT_ATOMS: atom_id res chain seq x y z
N MET A 1 41.07 10.24 19.24
CA MET A 1 40.38 9.38 18.29
C MET A 1 39.86 10.24 17.15
N ARG A 2 40.39 10.09 15.94
CA ARG A 2 40.08 10.94 14.78
C ARG A 2 38.92 10.31 14.02
N PHE A 3 37.79 11.01 13.93
CA PHE A 3 36.70 10.65 13.04
C PHE A 3 37.00 11.09 11.61
N TRP A 4 36.94 10.16 10.67
CA TRP A 4 37.03 10.42 9.24
C TRP A 4 35.69 10.92 8.73
N ILE A 5 35.64 12.17 8.27
CA ILE A 5 34.55 12.76 7.54
C ILE A 5 34.83 12.57 6.06
N PHE A 6 34.07 11.75 5.36
CA PHE A 6 34.07 11.70 3.89
C PHE A 6 32.98 12.63 3.33
N PRO A 7 33.33 13.55 2.44
CA PRO A 7 32.34 14.43 1.81
C PRO A 7 31.64 13.71 0.65
N TYR A 8 30.35 13.48 0.79
CA TYR A 8 29.49 13.03 -0.31
C TYR A 8 29.22 14.20 -1.28
N ARG A 9 29.96 14.22 -2.37
CA ARG A 9 29.64 14.93 -3.60
C ARG A 9 29.38 13.88 -4.67
N ILE A 10 28.16 13.39 -4.83
CA ILE A 10 27.69 12.70 -6.03
C ILE A 10 26.39 13.37 -6.44
N LYS A 11 26.56 14.13 -7.50
CA LYS A 11 25.64 15.06 -8.13
C LYS A 11 24.68 14.41 -9.09
N GLU A 12 23.55 14.99 -9.19
CA GLU A 12 22.72 15.42 -10.34
C GLU A 12 22.91 14.79 -11.75
N MET A 13 23.87 13.89 -11.96
CA MET A 13 24.10 13.24 -13.27
C MET A 13 23.36 11.90 -13.45
N CYS A 14 22.70 11.33 -12.44
CA CYS A 14 22.07 10.02 -12.56
C CYS A 14 20.67 10.03 -13.17
N CYS A 15 19.89 11.11 -13.06
CA CYS A 15 18.50 11.09 -13.54
C CYS A 15 18.34 11.25 -15.05
N GLN A 16 19.25 11.98 -15.73
CA GLN A 16 19.15 12.20 -17.18
C GLN A 16 19.84 11.12 -18.03
N LYS A 17 20.74 10.31 -17.46
CA LYS A 17 21.34 9.18 -18.19
C LYS A 17 20.52 7.89 -18.15
N ALA A 18 19.68 7.72 -17.15
CA ALA A 18 18.83 6.52 -17.05
C ALA A 18 17.74 6.44 -18.11
N SER A 19 17.23 7.58 -18.60
CA SER A 19 16.19 7.60 -19.64
C SER A 19 16.71 7.37 -21.06
N ARG A 20 17.98 7.64 -21.35
CA ARG A 20 18.58 7.43 -22.68
C ARG A 20 19.23 6.06 -22.88
N LEU A 21 19.51 5.29 -21.83
CA LEU A 21 20.09 3.95 -21.94
C LEU A 21 19.05 2.83 -22.14
N ARG A 22 17.75 3.13 -21.97
CA ARG A 22 16.68 2.10 -22.09
C ARG A 22 16.22 1.81 -23.52
N SER A 23 16.68 2.53 -24.54
CA SER A 23 16.18 2.36 -25.91
C SER A 23 17.06 1.49 -26.83
N HIS A 24 18.22 0.95 -26.40
CA HIS A 24 19.19 0.31 -27.31
C HIS A 24 19.79 -1.00 -26.85
N MET A 25 19.17 -1.74 -25.93
CA MET A 25 19.63 -3.12 -25.62
C MET A 25 18.50 -4.16 -25.74
N ARG A 26 18.03 -4.39 -26.95
CA ARG A 26 17.38 -5.66 -27.33
C ARG A 26 18.40 -6.49 -28.10
N THR A 27 19.36 -7.07 -27.39
CA THR A 27 20.15 -8.20 -27.87
C THR A 27 19.75 -9.41 -27.05
N SER A 28 19.77 -10.58 -27.66
CA SER A 28 19.38 -11.90 -27.16
C SER A 28 20.21 -12.44 -25.98
N GLN A 29 20.57 -11.61 -25.02
CA GLN A 29 21.11 -12.03 -23.73
C GLN A 29 19.94 -12.18 -22.78
N GLY A 30 19.84 -13.32 -22.09
CA GLY A 30 18.74 -13.65 -21.18
C GLY A 30 18.45 -12.50 -20.20
N VAL A 31 17.17 -12.27 -19.95
CA VAL A 31 16.71 -11.26 -18.99
C VAL A 31 17.32 -11.58 -17.63
N THR A 32 18.15 -10.69 -17.10
CA THR A 32 18.80 -10.86 -15.79
C THR A 32 17.95 -10.24 -14.67
N MET A 33 18.15 -10.73 -13.45
CA MET A 33 17.62 -10.07 -12.25
C MET A 33 18.18 -8.65 -12.16
N PHE A 34 17.35 -7.66 -11.84
CA PHE A 34 17.81 -6.30 -11.57
C PHE A 34 18.47 -6.21 -10.19
N ASP A 35 19.43 -5.31 -10.04
CA ASP A 35 19.99 -4.95 -8.74
C ASP A 35 18.90 -4.36 -7.84
N PHE A 36 18.89 -4.75 -6.57
CA PHE A 36 17.91 -4.25 -5.61
C PHE A 36 18.53 -4.00 -4.23
N LYS A 37 17.90 -3.11 -3.48
CA LYS A 37 18.11 -2.94 -2.04
C LYS A 37 16.87 -3.44 -1.32
N TYR A 38 17.04 -4.32 -0.36
CA TYR A 38 15.98 -4.75 0.55
C TYR A 38 16.27 -4.24 1.96
N PHE A 39 15.33 -3.47 2.52
CA PHE A 39 15.47 -2.88 3.85
C PHE A 39 14.10 -2.84 4.52
N THR A 40 13.95 -3.61 5.62
CA THR A 40 12.72 -3.71 6.39
C THR A 40 13.04 -3.77 7.88
N PRO A 41 13.35 -2.63 8.52
CA PRO A 41 13.85 -2.56 9.89
C PRO A 41 12.76 -2.70 10.96
N THR A 42 11.50 -2.77 10.58
CA THR A 42 10.37 -2.81 11.52
C THR A 42 10.40 -4.08 12.36
N LYS A 43 10.45 -3.93 13.69
CA LYS A 43 10.31 -5.04 14.63
C LYS A 43 8.85 -5.46 14.72
N VAL A 44 8.52 -6.70 14.41
CA VAL A 44 7.16 -7.22 14.43
C VAL A 44 6.93 -8.07 15.68
N LEU A 45 5.86 -7.76 16.43
CA LEU A 45 5.28 -8.63 17.45
C LEU A 45 3.96 -9.17 16.92
N PHE A 46 3.90 -10.49 16.71
CA PHE A 46 2.73 -11.14 16.14
C PHE A 46 2.11 -12.13 17.14
N GLY A 47 0.79 -12.06 17.31
CA GLY A 47 0.03 -13.01 18.12
C GLY A 47 -0.98 -12.33 19.04
N LYS A 48 -1.67 -13.15 19.82
CA LYS A 48 -2.71 -12.70 20.77
C LYS A 48 -2.12 -11.84 21.87
N ASN A 49 -2.84 -10.78 22.22
CA ASN A 49 -2.49 -9.84 23.30
C ASN A 49 -1.12 -9.18 23.16
N THR A 50 -0.55 -9.14 21.94
CA THR A 50 0.76 -8.49 21.71
C THR A 50 0.71 -6.98 21.95
N GLU A 51 -0.46 -6.36 21.93
CA GLU A 51 -0.68 -4.96 22.31
C GLU A 51 -0.33 -4.66 23.78
N ASP A 52 -0.28 -5.66 24.64
CA ASP A 52 0.17 -5.52 26.03
C ASP A 52 1.65 -5.10 26.13
N LYS A 53 2.42 -5.28 25.07
CA LYS A 53 3.84 -4.91 24.98
C LYS A 53 4.10 -3.50 24.46
N VAL A 54 3.05 -2.70 24.23
CA VAL A 54 3.18 -1.39 23.62
C VAL A 54 4.09 -0.44 24.40
N ALA A 55 3.98 -0.41 25.72
CA ALA A 55 4.81 0.45 26.57
C ALA A 55 6.29 0.03 26.53
N ASP A 56 6.57 -1.29 26.63
CA ASP A 56 7.92 -1.84 26.54
C ASP A 56 8.59 -1.42 25.22
N LEU A 57 7.86 -1.53 24.09
CA LEU A 57 8.37 -1.16 22.77
C LEU A 57 8.60 0.35 22.63
N ILE A 58 7.69 1.19 23.14
CA ILE A 58 7.88 2.64 23.11
C ILE A 58 9.15 3.03 23.87
N GLN A 59 9.36 2.46 25.07
CA GLN A 59 10.57 2.69 25.87
C GLN A 59 11.84 2.19 25.17
N GLU A 60 11.77 1.00 24.54
CA GLU A 60 12.91 0.46 23.77
C GLU A 60 13.38 1.40 22.66
N PHE A 61 12.43 2.10 22.02
CA PHE A 61 12.72 3.08 20.98
C PHE A 61 12.81 4.54 21.47
N GLY A 62 12.86 4.74 22.78
CA GLY A 62 13.19 6.01 23.43
C GLY A 62 12.04 7.01 23.56
N GLY A 63 10.79 6.59 23.32
CA GLY A 63 9.61 7.44 23.46
C GLY A 63 9.28 7.76 24.92
N LYS A 64 9.01 9.04 25.20
CA LYS A 64 8.65 9.56 26.54
C LYS A 64 7.31 10.23 26.55
N LYS A 65 6.93 10.93 25.47
CA LYS A 65 5.61 11.54 25.27
C LYS A 65 5.05 11.20 23.89
N VAL A 66 3.92 10.53 23.88
CA VAL A 66 3.37 9.84 22.69
C VAL A 66 2.16 10.60 22.13
N LEU A 67 2.12 10.80 20.80
CA LEU A 67 0.85 11.03 20.12
C LEU A 67 0.22 9.67 19.77
N ILE A 68 -0.93 9.34 20.36
CA ILE A 68 -1.76 8.22 19.92
C ILE A 68 -2.67 8.73 18.81
N HIS A 69 -2.35 8.35 17.56
CA HIS A 69 -3.13 8.72 16.38
C HIS A 69 -4.00 7.54 15.93
N TYR A 70 -5.30 7.75 15.70
CA TYR A 70 -6.25 6.70 15.42
C TYR A 70 -7.37 7.14 14.48
N GLY A 71 -8.12 6.17 13.93
CA GLY A 71 -9.24 6.43 13.05
C GLY A 71 -10.52 6.88 13.77
N GLY A 72 -11.64 6.29 13.36
CA GLY A 72 -12.94 6.55 13.98
C GLY A 72 -13.11 5.84 15.33
N GLY A 73 -14.34 5.79 15.84
CA GLY A 73 -14.64 5.29 17.17
C GLY A 73 -14.44 3.77 17.42
N SER A 74 -14.05 2.97 16.46
CA SER A 74 -13.89 1.51 16.63
C SER A 74 -12.86 1.15 17.69
N VAL A 75 -11.70 1.81 17.69
CA VAL A 75 -10.62 1.61 18.68
C VAL A 75 -11.09 1.92 20.11
N ILE A 76 -11.98 2.90 20.26
CA ILE A 76 -12.58 3.27 21.54
C ILE A 76 -13.66 2.25 21.95
N ARG A 77 -14.60 1.95 21.04
CA ARG A 77 -15.71 1.01 21.31
C ARG A 77 -15.25 -0.41 21.60
N SER A 78 -14.15 -0.85 21.03
CA SER A 78 -13.55 -2.19 21.31
C SER A 78 -12.80 -2.26 22.65
N GLY A 79 -12.63 -1.13 23.35
CA GLY A 79 -11.81 -1.03 24.56
C GLY A 79 -10.30 -1.06 24.29
N LEU A 80 -9.84 -1.15 23.03
CA LEU A 80 -8.40 -1.18 22.71
C LEU A 80 -7.69 0.08 23.16
N MET A 81 -8.32 1.25 22.97
CA MET A 81 -7.74 2.53 23.42
C MET A 81 -7.47 2.51 24.93
N GLN A 82 -8.42 2.02 25.72
CA GLN A 82 -8.27 1.93 27.18
C GLN A 82 -7.13 0.97 27.56
N ARG A 83 -7.08 -0.23 26.94
CA ARG A 83 -5.97 -1.17 27.19
C ARG A 83 -4.60 -0.56 26.89
N VAL A 84 -4.49 0.17 25.77
CA VAL A 84 -3.24 0.85 25.39
C VAL A 84 -2.88 1.93 26.41
N THR A 85 -3.83 2.80 26.78
CA THR A 85 -3.55 3.89 27.75
C THR A 85 -3.22 3.36 29.13
N ASP A 86 -3.89 2.32 29.62
CA ASP A 86 -3.56 1.68 30.90
C ASP A 86 -2.11 1.18 30.95
N LYS A 87 -1.59 0.64 29.81
CA LYS A 87 -0.17 0.21 29.74
C LYS A 87 0.79 1.40 29.76
N LEU A 88 0.43 2.50 29.07
CA LEU A 88 1.24 3.71 29.08
C LEU A 88 1.25 4.37 30.46
N ASP A 89 0.10 4.47 31.12
CA ASP A 89 -0.06 5.01 32.47
C ASP A 89 0.76 4.21 33.49
N ALA A 90 0.67 2.87 33.42
CA ALA A 90 1.45 1.96 34.28
C ALA A 90 2.97 2.11 34.08
N ALA A 91 3.41 2.48 32.89
CA ALA A 91 4.82 2.69 32.54
C ALA A 91 5.29 4.15 32.74
N GLY A 92 4.39 5.06 33.15
CA GLY A 92 4.68 6.49 33.32
C GLY A 92 4.97 7.23 32.02
N ILE A 93 4.45 6.72 30.88
CA ILE A 93 4.61 7.33 29.56
C ILE A 93 3.47 8.33 29.33
N ALA A 94 3.81 9.61 29.17
CA ALA A 94 2.82 10.64 28.87
C ALA A 94 2.28 10.49 27.45
N TYR A 95 1.01 10.86 27.22
CA TYR A 95 0.43 10.81 25.88
C TYR A 95 -0.63 11.89 25.64
N VAL A 96 -0.83 12.20 24.36
CA VAL A 96 -1.97 12.95 23.84
C VAL A 96 -2.66 12.14 22.75
N LYS A 97 -3.91 12.44 22.44
CA LYS A 97 -4.73 11.67 21.50
C LYS A 97 -5.18 12.54 20.35
N LEU A 98 -5.09 12.04 19.12
CA LEU A 98 -5.67 12.64 17.91
C LEU A 98 -6.42 11.57 17.13
N GLY A 99 -7.75 11.62 17.14
CA GLY A 99 -8.60 10.74 16.34
C GLY A 99 -8.96 11.38 15.00
N GLY A 100 -9.80 10.68 14.23
CA GLY A 100 -10.40 11.26 13.02
C GLY A 100 -9.73 10.87 11.71
N ALA A 101 -8.75 9.95 11.70
CA ALA A 101 -8.25 9.42 10.45
C ALA A 101 -9.36 8.62 9.74
N VAL A 102 -9.72 9.06 8.53
CA VAL A 102 -10.75 8.46 7.67
C VAL A 102 -10.09 7.75 6.47
N PRO A 103 -10.80 6.87 5.75
CA PRO A 103 -10.34 6.41 4.44
C PRO A 103 -9.93 7.59 3.56
N ASN A 104 -8.89 7.43 2.74
CA ASN A 104 -8.25 8.52 1.99
C ASN A 104 -7.81 9.66 2.93
N PRO A 105 -6.80 9.44 3.82
CA PRO A 105 -6.49 10.34 4.94
C PRO A 105 -6.22 11.77 4.50
N ARG A 106 -6.75 12.72 5.24
CA ARG A 106 -6.80 14.13 4.87
C ARG A 106 -5.57 14.90 5.33
N LEU A 107 -5.09 15.81 4.49
CA LEU A 107 -3.95 16.67 4.78
C LEU A 107 -4.23 17.62 5.94
N SER A 108 -5.46 18.12 6.08
CA SER A 108 -5.88 18.99 7.20
C SER A 108 -5.62 18.33 8.56
N LEU A 109 -5.94 17.04 8.70
CA LEU A 109 -5.69 16.30 9.96
C LEU A 109 -4.19 16.10 10.21
N VAL A 110 -3.38 16.00 9.16
CA VAL A 110 -1.91 15.94 9.28
C VAL A 110 -1.38 17.25 9.86
N TYR A 111 -1.84 18.40 9.38
CA TYR A 111 -1.46 19.71 9.93
C TYR A 111 -1.87 19.86 11.39
N GLU A 112 -3.10 19.46 11.75
CA GLU A 112 -3.55 19.45 13.14
C GLU A 112 -2.63 18.60 14.03
N GLY A 113 -2.24 17.40 13.55
CA GLY A 113 -1.34 16.51 14.26
C GLY A 113 0.05 17.11 14.46
N ILE A 114 0.60 17.79 13.45
CA ILE A 114 1.90 18.48 13.54
C ILE A 114 1.85 19.57 14.61
N GLU A 115 0.82 20.41 14.59
CA GLU A 115 0.69 21.51 15.56
C GLU A 115 0.45 20.99 16.97
N LEU A 116 -0.37 19.95 17.15
CA LEU A 116 -0.59 19.31 18.44
C LEU A 116 0.73 18.76 19.00
N CYS A 117 1.51 18.03 18.18
CA CYS A 117 2.79 17.46 18.62
C CYS A 117 3.79 18.55 19.05
N LYS A 118 3.89 19.64 18.28
CA LYS A 118 4.77 20.79 18.62
C LYS A 118 4.36 21.42 19.95
N LYS A 119 3.06 21.71 20.14
CA LYS A 119 2.51 22.30 21.34
C LYS A 119 2.78 21.46 22.58
N GLU A 120 2.60 20.15 22.45
CA GLU A 120 2.66 19.21 23.57
C GLU A 120 4.09 18.64 23.80
N GLY A 121 5.04 18.90 22.92
CA GLY A 121 6.41 18.35 23.01
C GLY A 121 6.45 16.83 22.87
N VAL A 122 5.67 16.30 21.89
CA VAL A 122 5.63 14.87 21.57
C VAL A 122 6.98 14.44 20.94
N ASP A 123 7.48 13.27 21.33
CA ASP A 123 8.74 12.69 20.82
C ASP A 123 8.58 11.33 20.18
N PHE A 124 7.35 10.76 20.20
CA PHE A 124 7.04 9.47 19.61
C PHE A 124 5.61 9.42 19.07
N LEU A 125 5.39 8.75 17.93
CA LEU A 125 4.08 8.54 17.35
C LEU A 125 3.63 7.08 17.53
N LEU A 126 2.37 6.87 17.88
CA LEU A 126 1.74 5.55 17.92
C LEU A 126 0.48 5.58 17.08
N ALA A 127 0.49 4.92 15.92
CA ALA A 127 -0.70 4.74 15.11
C ALA A 127 -1.49 3.50 15.61
N VAL A 128 -2.76 3.69 15.95
CA VAL A 128 -3.67 2.60 16.35
C VAL A 128 -4.81 2.53 15.34
N GLY A 129 -4.68 1.65 14.34
CA GLY A 129 -5.65 1.62 13.24
C GLY A 129 -5.21 0.79 12.05
N GLY A 130 -5.83 1.06 10.92
CA GLY A 130 -5.44 0.58 9.59
C GLY A 130 -4.55 1.59 8.86
N GLY A 131 -4.36 1.37 7.54
CA GLY A 131 -3.48 2.17 6.68
C GLY A 131 -3.67 3.68 6.80
N SER A 132 -4.91 4.17 6.85
CA SER A 132 -5.17 5.62 6.93
C SER A 132 -4.59 6.28 8.19
N ALA A 133 -4.71 5.63 9.35
CA ALA A 133 -4.10 6.14 10.58
C ALA A 133 -2.57 6.06 10.53
N ILE A 134 -2.01 5.01 9.93
CA ILE A 134 -0.57 4.84 9.80
C ILE A 134 0.01 5.85 8.83
N ASP A 135 -0.61 6.03 7.66
CA ASP A 135 -0.16 6.97 6.63
C ASP A 135 -0.20 8.41 7.11
N SER A 136 -1.30 8.78 7.82
CA SER A 136 -1.43 10.09 8.47
C SER A 136 -0.35 10.29 9.53
N ALA A 137 -0.07 9.29 10.37
CA ALA A 137 0.99 9.36 11.38
C ALA A 137 2.39 9.51 10.74
N LYS A 138 2.67 8.80 9.63
CA LYS A 138 3.92 8.99 8.87
C LYS A 138 4.05 10.43 8.36
N ALA A 139 2.98 10.98 7.79
CA ALA A 139 2.96 12.35 7.31
C ALA A 139 3.20 13.37 8.44
N ILE A 140 2.56 13.16 9.61
CA ILE A 140 2.82 13.95 10.81
C ILE A 140 4.31 13.87 11.18
N GLY A 141 4.87 12.65 11.20
CA GLY A 141 6.29 12.42 11.51
C GLY A 141 7.25 13.13 10.56
N TYR A 142 6.93 13.16 9.28
CA TYR A 142 7.71 13.93 8.30
C TYR A 142 7.60 15.44 8.56
N GLY A 143 6.38 15.97 8.77
CA GLY A 143 6.17 17.40 8.99
C GLY A 143 6.80 17.94 10.26
N LEU A 144 7.02 17.07 11.27
CA LEU A 144 7.72 17.44 12.52
C LEU A 144 9.25 17.54 12.35
N MET A 145 9.82 16.75 11.45
CA MET A 145 11.27 16.58 11.34
C MET A 145 11.88 17.24 10.09
N ASN A 146 11.06 17.88 9.26
CA ASN A 146 11.52 18.57 8.06
C ASN A 146 10.95 19.98 7.99
N GLU A 147 11.73 20.93 7.46
CA GLU A 147 11.30 22.32 7.31
C GLU A 147 10.31 22.51 6.15
N GLY A 148 9.39 23.45 6.31
CA GLY A 148 8.40 23.88 5.32
C GLY A 148 7.15 23.01 5.33
N ASP A 149 6.39 23.08 4.26
CA ASP A 149 5.13 22.34 4.12
C ASP A 149 5.39 20.85 3.90
N VAL A 150 4.71 19.99 4.67
CA VAL A 150 4.78 18.54 4.50
C VAL A 150 4.24 18.08 3.15
N TRP A 151 3.28 18.82 2.57
CA TRP A 151 2.76 18.52 1.23
C TRP A 151 3.82 18.60 0.12
N ASP A 152 4.88 19.42 0.30
CA ASP A 152 5.99 19.50 -0.66
C ASP A 152 6.71 18.15 -0.85
N LEU A 153 6.63 17.23 0.12
CA LEU A 153 7.14 15.86 -0.02
C LEU A 153 6.25 15.04 -0.97
N TYR A 154 4.94 15.16 -0.85
CA TYR A 154 3.95 14.46 -1.68
C TYR A 154 3.87 15.03 -3.10
N ASP A 155 4.21 16.29 -3.28
CA ASP A 155 4.40 16.93 -4.59
C ASP A 155 5.81 16.70 -5.18
N TYR A 156 6.65 15.90 -4.51
CA TYR A 156 8.04 15.62 -4.91
C TYR A 156 8.95 16.85 -5.08
N LYS A 157 8.57 17.99 -4.49
CA LYS A 157 9.38 19.22 -4.47
C LYS A 157 10.58 19.12 -3.54
N LYS A 158 10.46 18.26 -2.52
CA LYS A 158 11.49 18.02 -1.49
C LYS A 158 11.65 16.52 -1.23
N GLN A 159 12.71 16.16 -0.51
CA GLN A 159 12.95 14.83 0.03
C GLN A 159 13.04 14.91 1.55
N ALA A 160 12.44 13.95 2.26
CA ALA A 160 12.55 13.87 3.70
C ALA A 160 14.00 13.54 4.11
N LYS A 161 14.46 14.21 5.16
CA LYS A 161 15.78 13.99 5.78
C LYS A 161 15.67 13.16 7.05
N ALA A 162 14.49 13.14 7.66
CA ALA A 162 14.16 12.41 8.89
C ALA A 162 12.67 12.22 9.03
N SER A 163 12.25 11.40 9.99
CA SER A 163 10.88 11.29 10.48
C SER A 163 10.88 11.04 11.99
N MET A 164 9.85 11.50 12.68
CA MET A 164 9.67 11.15 14.09
C MET A 164 9.46 9.63 14.21
N PRO A 165 10.02 8.97 15.25
CA PRO A 165 9.81 7.54 15.47
C PRO A 165 8.33 7.19 15.56
N LEU A 166 7.93 6.11 14.88
CA LEU A 166 6.55 5.64 14.79
C LEU A 166 6.46 4.16 15.21
N GLY A 167 5.51 3.85 16.08
CA GLY A 167 5.04 2.48 16.35
C GLY A 167 3.63 2.30 15.81
N VAL A 168 3.22 1.05 15.58
CA VAL A 168 1.91 0.71 15.04
C VAL A 168 1.26 -0.40 15.86
N ILE A 169 -0.04 -0.25 16.14
CA ILE A 169 -0.95 -1.35 16.51
C ILE A 169 -1.96 -1.49 15.38
N LEU A 170 -1.84 -2.57 14.61
CA LEU A 170 -2.65 -2.78 13.42
C LEU A 170 -4.03 -3.33 13.78
N THR A 171 -5.10 -2.71 13.27
CA THR A 171 -6.49 -3.17 13.47
C THR A 171 -7.21 -3.53 12.17
N LEU A 172 -6.58 -3.30 11.01
CA LEU A 172 -7.09 -3.64 9.70
C LEU A 172 -5.93 -4.02 8.77
N ALA A 173 -5.87 -5.28 8.34
CA ALA A 173 -4.88 -5.76 7.38
C ALA A 173 -5.31 -5.38 5.95
N ALA A 174 -4.54 -4.55 5.27
CA ALA A 174 -4.77 -4.09 3.90
C ALA A 174 -3.47 -3.55 3.29
N THR A 175 -3.15 -2.30 3.58
CA THR A 175 -2.12 -1.50 2.93
C THR A 175 -0.67 -1.96 3.17
N GLY A 176 -0.42 -2.79 4.19
CA GLY A 176 0.95 -3.13 4.62
C GLY A 176 1.76 -1.92 5.13
N SER A 177 1.09 -0.81 5.45
CA SER A 177 1.76 0.44 5.85
C SER A 177 2.57 0.29 7.13
N GLU A 178 2.25 -0.68 7.98
CA GLU A 178 2.97 -1.00 9.22
C GLU A 178 4.41 -1.51 8.98
N MET A 179 4.74 -1.96 7.76
CA MET A 179 6.10 -2.36 7.39
C MET A 179 6.62 -1.66 6.13
N SER A 180 5.83 -0.81 5.49
CA SER A 180 6.23 -0.13 4.25
C SER A 180 6.89 1.23 4.51
N ASP A 181 7.58 1.74 3.50
CA ASP A 181 8.12 3.09 3.43
C ASP A 181 7.12 4.10 2.87
N SER A 182 5.97 3.64 2.39
CA SER A 182 4.98 4.45 1.68
C SER A 182 3.94 5.05 2.64
N SER A 183 3.46 6.22 2.27
CA SER A 183 2.34 6.93 2.89
C SER A 183 1.54 7.64 1.80
N VAL A 184 0.21 7.58 1.86
CA VAL A 184 -0.69 8.23 0.88
C VAL A 184 -1.58 9.21 1.60
N ILE A 185 -1.59 10.48 1.15
CA ILE A 185 -2.39 11.56 1.74
C ILE A 185 -3.25 12.21 0.65
N THR A 186 -4.44 12.64 1.04
CA THR A 186 -5.36 13.38 0.17
C THR A 186 -5.37 14.85 0.59
N LYS A 187 -4.97 15.71 -0.34
CA LYS A 187 -5.19 17.15 -0.22
C LYS A 187 -6.62 17.45 -0.65
N GLU A 188 -7.42 18.02 0.26
CA GLU A 188 -8.84 18.30 0.03
C GLU A 188 -9.04 19.33 -1.07
N GLU A 189 -8.16 20.35 -1.13
CA GLU A 189 -8.13 21.30 -2.22
C GLU A 189 -7.73 20.61 -3.53
N GLY A 190 -8.63 20.58 -4.50
CA GLY A 190 -8.44 19.94 -5.80
C GLY A 190 -8.59 18.42 -5.77
N LEU A 191 -8.98 17.80 -4.65
CA LEU A 191 -9.18 16.37 -4.49
C LEU A 191 -7.98 15.56 -5.03
N VAL A 192 -6.78 15.87 -4.50
CA VAL A 192 -5.52 15.32 -4.99
C VAL A 192 -4.99 14.27 -4.03
N LYS A 193 -5.01 12.98 -4.42
CA LYS A 193 -4.47 11.85 -3.65
C LYS A 193 -3.07 11.53 -4.15
N ARG A 194 -2.05 11.61 -3.30
CA ARG A 194 -0.63 11.39 -3.63
C ARG A 194 0.06 10.51 -2.61
N GLY A 195 0.96 9.66 -3.11
CA GLY A 195 1.84 8.85 -2.29
C GLY A 195 3.25 9.44 -2.22
N TYR A 196 3.89 9.26 -1.07
CA TYR A 196 5.30 9.55 -0.86
C TYR A 196 5.98 8.37 -0.17
N SER A 197 7.20 8.01 -0.60
CA SER A 197 7.96 6.88 -0.05
C SER A 197 9.33 7.32 0.45
N SER A 198 9.65 6.92 1.69
CA SER A 198 10.96 7.16 2.28
C SER A 198 11.24 6.14 3.39
N ASP A 199 12.46 5.59 3.41
CA ASP A 199 12.89 4.66 4.48
C ASP A 199 12.76 5.27 5.89
N PHE A 200 12.76 6.59 6.02
CA PHE A 200 12.55 7.29 7.29
C PHE A 200 11.13 7.08 7.86
N GLY A 201 10.13 6.84 7.00
CA GLY A 201 8.74 6.61 7.40
C GLY A 201 8.43 5.18 7.84
N ARG A 202 9.38 4.24 7.73
CA ARG A 202 9.16 2.87 8.19
C ARG A 202 8.97 2.84 9.70
N PRO A 203 7.87 2.24 10.20
CA PRO A 203 7.64 2.12 11.65
C PRO A 203 8.79 1.39 12.36
N ARG A 204 9.07 1.79 13.59
CA ARG A 204 10.07 1.12 14.45
C ARG A 204 9.59 -0.25 14.88
N PHE A 205 8.29 -0.35 15.18
CA PHE A 205 7.65 -1.62 15.48
C PHE A 205 6.23 -1.68 14.93
N ALA A 206 5.75 -2.90 14.74
CA ALA A 206 4.36 -3.22 14.41
C ALA A 206 3.85 -4.32 15.34
N ILE A 207 2.76 -4.05 16.03
CA ILE A 207 2.01 -4.99 16.87
C ILE A 207 0.88 -5.55 16.03
N LEU A 208 0.88 -6.85 15.80
CA LEU A 208 -0.02 -7.58 14.92
C LEU A 208 -0.78 -8.65 15.72
N ASN A 209 -1.93 -8.27 16.30
CA ASN A 209 -2.85 -9.23 16.93
C ASN A 209 -4.04 -9.48 15.99
N PRO A 210 -4.15 -10.69 15.39
CA PRO A 210 -5.25 -11.02 14.48
C PRO A 210 -6.65 -10.84 15.09
N GLU A 211 -6.80 -10.99 16.40
CA GLU A 211 -8.08 -10.81 17.08
C GLU A 211 -8.62 -9.37 16.96
N LEU A 212 -7.74 -8.36 16.83
CA LEU A 212 -8.14 -6.96 16.64
C LEU A 212 -8.87 -6.72 15.30
N THR A 213 -8.75 -7.64 14.35
CA THR A 213 -9.43 -7.57 13.05
C THR A 213 -10.77 -8.29 12.99
N MET A 214 -11.13 -9.08 14.03
CA MET A 214 -12.35 -9.92 14.02
C MET A 214 -13.66 -9.11 14.07
N THR A 215 -13.60 -7.84 14.42
CA THR A 215 -14.77 -6.95 14.48
C THR A 215 -14.96 -6.11 13.21
N LEU A 216 -14.10 -6.30 12.21
CA LEU A 216 -14.22 -5.59 10.94
C LEU A 216 -15.48 -6.06 10.20
N PRO A 217 -16.22 -5.14 9.56
CA PRO A 217 -17.24 -5.50 8.59
C PRO A 217 -16.67 -6.35 7.45
N ASP A 218 -17.47 -7.28 6.92
CA ASP A 218 -17.07 -8.16 5.81
C ASP A 218 -16.53 -7.39 4.62
N TYR A 219 -17.21 -6.29 4.26
CA TYR A 219 -16.77 -5.41 3.17
C TYR A 219 -15.36 -4.84 3.38
N GLN A 220 -15.02 -4.40 4.60
CA GLN A 220 -13.68 -3.89 4.88
C GLN A 220 -12.64 -5.02 4.86
N THR A 221 -13.00 -6.22 5.30
CA THR A 221 -12.13 -7.41 5.20
C THR A 221 -11.85 -7.75 3.74
N ALA A 222 -12.87 -7.76 2.89
CA ALA A 222 -12.73 -8.03 1.46
C ALA A 222 -11.90 -6.94 0.75
N CYS A 223 -12.14 -5.65 1.05
CA CYS A 223 -11.31 -4.55 0.57
C CYS A 223 -9.84 -4.73 0.97
N GLY A 224 -9.59 -5.15 2.22
CA GLY A 224 -8.23 -5.39 2.72
C GLY A 224 -7.54 -6.53 1.97
N CYS A 225 -8.20 -7.68 1.80
CA CYS A 225 -7.67 -8.81 1.04
C CYS A 225 -7.37 -8.42 -0.42
N THR A 226 -8.25 -7.63 -1.05
CA THR A 226 -8.05 -7.12 -2.41
C THR A 226 -6.81 -6.24 -2.50
N ASP A 227 -6.62 -5.31 -1.57
CA ASP A 227 -5.49 -4.40 -1.53
C ASP A 227 -4.15 -5.13 -1.33
N ILE A 228 -4.12 -6.12 -0.40
CA ILE A 228 -2.96 -7.00 -0.19
C ILE A 228 -2.57 -7.74 -1.47
N MET A 229 -3.55 -8.32 -2.17
CA MET A 229 -3.30 -9.00 -3.45
C MET A 229 -2.82 -8.01 -4.51
N MET A 230 -3.43 -6.82 -4.56
CA MET A 230 -3.07 -5.82 -5.56
C MET A 230 -1.63 -5.33 -5.38
N HIS A 231 -1.18 -5.03 -4.17
CA HIS A 231 0.21 -4.67 -3.90
C HIS A 231 1.22 -5.70 -4.42
N THR A 232 0.88 -6.98 -4.29
CA THR A 232 1.72 -8.07 -4.80
C THR A 232 1.62 -8.16 -6.33
N MET A 233 0.43 -8.06 -6.91
CA MET A 233 0.20 -8.10 -8.36
C MET A 233 0.86 -6.94 -9.10
N GLU A 234 0.85 -5.74 -8.51
CA GLU A 234 1.54 -4.56 -9.09
C GLU A 234 3.05 -4.78 -9.26
N ARG A 235 3.66 -5.58 -8.39
CA ARG A 235 5.07 -5.95 -8.52
C ARG A 235 5.28 -7.18 -9.38
N TYR A 236 4.29 -8.04 -9.48
CA TYR A 236 4.35 -9.30 -10.22
C TYR A 236 4.19 -9.11 -11.73
N PHE A 237 3.25 -8.27 -12.19
CA PHE A 237 3.01 -7.99 -13.60
C PHE A 237 4.03 -7.00 -14.16
N THR A 238 5.19 -7.52 -14.52
CA THR A 238 6.32 -6.75 -15.04
C THR A 238 6.95 -7.45 -16.24
N ASN A 239 7.53 -6.70 -17.16
CA ASN A 239 8.36 -7.21 -18.25
C ASN A 239 9.86 -7.20 -17.89
N GLY A 240 10.22 -6.79 -16.68
CA GLY A 240 11.59 -6.63 -16.22
C GLY A 240 12.04 -7.69 -15.22
N GLY A 241 13.23 -8.24 -15.44
CA GLY A 241 13.91 -9.13 -14.51
C GLY A 241 13.59 -10.61 -14.64
N ASN A 242 14.55 -11.44 -14.19
CA ASN A 242 14.35 -12.87 -13.92
C ASN A 242 14.52 -13.07 -12.41
N MET A 243 13.42 -13.37 -11.71
CA MET A 243 13.38 -13.36 -10.25
C MET A 243 12.52 -14.51 -9.71
N GLU A 244 12.90 -15.74 -10.07
CA GLU A 244 12.09 -16.94 -9.79
C GLU A 244 11.73 -17.10 -8.32
N LEU A 245 12.66 -16.82 -7.39
CA LEU A 245 12.38 -16.89 -5.95
C LEU A 245 11.34 -15.82 -5.53
N THR A 246 11.50 -14.58 -5.98
CA THR A 246 10.57 -13.48 -5.69
C THR A 246 9.19 -13.79 -6.27
N ASP A 247 9.13 -14.31 -7.50
CA ASP A 247 7.89 -14.71 -8.15
C ASP A 247 7.18 -15.82 -7.39
N SER A 248 7.91 -16.86 -6.97
CA SER A 248 7.36 -17.98 -6.21
C SER A 248 6.81 -17.54 -4.85
N MET A 249 7.49 -16.60 -4.14
CA MET A 249 7.00 -16.00 -2.91
C MET A 249 5.74 -15.16 -3.15
N ALA A 250 5.72 -14.36 -4.22
CA ALA A 250 4.54 -13.57 -4.60
C ALA A 250 3.33 -14.46 -4.93
N GLU A 251 3.54 -15.53 -5.69
CA GLU A 251 2.51 -16.52 -6.03
C GLU A 251 1.97 -17.24 -4.79
N ALA A 252 2.84 -17.62 -3.86
CA ALA A 252 2.45 -18.24 -2.59
C ALA A 252 1.60 -17.26 -1.75
N LEU A 253 2.02 -16.00 -1.63
CA LEU A 253 1.28 -14.97 -0.92
C LEU A 253 -0.12 -14.77 -1.56
N LEU A 254 -0.20 -14.63 -2.87
CA LEU A 254 -1.48 -14.46 -3.58
C LEU A 254 -2.43 -15.65 -3.36
N ARG A 255 -1.94 -16.91 -3.45
CA ARG A 255 -2.76 -18.10 -3.14
C ARG A 255 -3.23 -18.12 -1.70
N THR A 256 -2.35 -17.78 -0.75
CA THR A 256 -2.69 -17.74 0.68
C THR A 256 -3.80 -16.72 0.96
N VAL A 257 -3.66 -15.49 0.43
CA VAL A 257 -4.69 -14.45 0.63
C VAL A 257 -6.01 -14.85 -0.03
N LYS A 258 -5.98 -15.35 -1.29
CA LYS A 258 -7.17 -15.83 -1.99
C LYS A 258 -7.92 -16.88 -1.16
N THR A 259 -7.23 -17.91 -0.70
CA THR A 259 -7.85 -18.98 0.10
C THR A 259 -8.45 -18.46 1.41
N ASN A 260 -7.68 -17.64 2.14
CA ASN A 260 -8.13 -17.15 3.43
C ASN A 260 -9.22 -16.07 3.33
N ALA A 261 -9.26 -15.28 2.25
CA ALA A 261 -10.35 -14.36 1.97
C ALA A 261 -11.68 -15.11 1.78
N LEU A 262 -11.67 -16.24 1.07
CA LEU A 262 -12.86 -17.10 0.91
C LEU A 262 -13.31 -17.75 2.22
N ILE A 263 -12.36 -18.11 3.11
CA ILE A 263 -12.69 -18.58 4.46
C ILE A 263 -13.35 -17.45 5.26
N LEU A 264 -12.76 -16.25 5.25
CA LEU A 264 -13.27 -15.10 5.98
C LEU A 264 -14.62 -14.60 5.47
N ALA A 265 -14.94 -14.79 4.18
CA ALA A 265 -16.26 -14.49 3.64
C ALA A 265 -17.37 -15.38 4.23
N LYS A 266 -17.03 -16.57 4.76
CA LYS A 266 -17.94 -17.53 5.38
C LYS A 266 -17.85 -17.54 6.91
N ASP A 267 -16.66 -17.38 7.45
CA ASP A 267 -16.32 -17.35 8.87
C ASP A 267 -15.44 -16.13 9.20
N PRO A 268 -16.06 -14.95 9.40
CA PRO A 268 -15.33 -13.69 9.62
C PRO A 268 -14.46 -13.69 10.89
N LYS A 269 -14.68 -14.62 11.83
CA LYS A 269 -13.94 -14.72 13.09
C LYS A 269 -12.88 -15.82 13.09
N ASN A 270 -12.61 -16.46 11.97
CA ASN A 270 -11.58 -17.48 11.85
C ASN A 270 -10.19 -16.90 12.16
N TYR A 271 -9.64 -17.26 13.32
CA TYR A 271 -8.36 -16.72 13.78
C TYR A 271 -7.22 -17.00 12.80
N ASN A 272 -7.13 -18.25 12.31
CA ASN A 272 -6.05 -18.65 11.44
C ASN A 272 -6.09 -17.88 10.11
N ALA A 273 -7.28 -17.73 9.53
CA ALA A 273 -7.45 -16.94 8.30
C ALA A 273 -7.14 -15.45 8.52
N ARG A 274 -7.54 -14.88 9.66
CA ARG A 274 -7.15 -13.50 10.04
C ARG A 274 -5.65 -13.37 10.20
N ALA A 275 -5.00 -14.36 10.82
CA ALA A 275 -3.55 -14.38 11.02
C ALA A 275 -2.78 -14.43 9.69
N GLU A 276 -3.18 -15.33 8.78
CA GLU A 276 -2.57 -15.45 7.45
C GLU A 276 -2.74 -14.17 6.63
N VAL A 277 -3.94 -13.59 6.60
CA VAL A 277 -4.19 -12.33 5.87
C VAL A 277 -3.40 -11.18 6.49
N MET A 278 -3.31 -11.09 7.82
CA MET A 278 -2.57 -10.03 8.50
C MET A 278 -1.07 -10.09 8.18
N TRP A 279 -0.48 -11.28 8.25
CA TRP A 279 0.94 -11.45 7.93
C TRP A 279 1.24 -11.24 6.46
N ALA A 280 0.39 -11.79 5.57
CA ALA A 280 0.50 -11.56 4.13
C ALA A 280 0.40 -10.06 3.77
N GLY A 281 -0.46 -9.30 4.47
CA GLY A 281 -0.59 -7.86 4.31
C GLY A 281 0.73 -7.13 4.54
N SER A 282 1.39 -7.41 5.65
CA SER A 282 2.70 -6.83 5.96
C SER A 282 3.76 -7.17 4.91
N LEU A 283 3.80 -8.42 4.43
CA LEU A 283 4.77 -8.87 3.43
C LEU A 283 4.47 -8.36 2.03
N SER A 284 3.21 -8.11 1.69
CA SER A 284 2.80 -7.63 0.37
C SER A 284 3.37 -6.27 0.01
N HIS A 285 3.66 -5.41 1.01
CA HIS A 285 4.09 -4.04 0.77
C HIS A 285 5.43 -3.66 1.44
N ASN A 286 6.13 -4.58 2.08
CA ASN A 286 7.44 -4.30 2.69
C ASN A 286 8.62 -4.29 1.69
N GLY A 287 8.36 -4.52 0.41
CA GLY A 287 9.35 -4.57 -0.67
C GLY A 287 9.77 -5.99 -1.08
N LEU A 288 9.45 -7.04 -0.30
CA LEU A 288 9.89 -8.41 -0.55
C LEU A 288 9.47 -8.93 -1.93
N THR A 289 8.20 -8.75 -2.29
CA THR A 289 7.63 -9.23 -3.55
C THR A 289 8.05 -8.41 -4.80
N GLY A 290 8.95 -7.44 -4.62
CA GLY A 290 9.50 -6.60 -5.68
C GLY A 290 11.01 -6.73 -5.87
N CYS A 291 11.69 -7.60 -5.10
CA CYS A 291 13.14 -7.76 -5.19
C CYS A 291 13.55 -8.31 -6.56
N GLY A 292 14.41 -7.60 -7.28
CA GLY A 292 14.95 -8.01 -8.57
C GLY A 292 14.09 -7.67 -9.79
N ASN A 293 12.96 -6.95 -9.62
CA ASN A 293 12.15 -6.44 -10.73
C ASN A 293 12.51 -4.96 -11.06
N ASP A 294 11.82 -4.39 -12.03
CA ASP A 294 12.02 -3.00 -12.50
C ASP A 294 11.28 -1.94 -11.68
N GLY A 295 10.72 -2.30 -10.52
CA GLY A 295 9.92 -1.44 -9.64
C GLY A 295 8.41 -1.69 -9.75
N GLY A 296 7.96 -2.55 -10.67
CA GLY A 296 6.56 -2.95 -10.87
C GLY A 296 5.73 -1.97 -11.69
N ASP A 297 4.48 -2.34 -11.96
CA ASP A 297 3.56 -1.61 -12.84
C ASP A 297 2.93 -0.39 -12.17
N TRP A 298 2.20 -0.59 -11.08
CA TRP A 298 1.52 0.43 -10.27
C TRP A 298 0.39 1.19 -10.96
N MET A 299 -0.06 0.75 -12.14
CA MET A 299 -1.07 1.49 -12.88
C MET A 299 -2.47 1.35 -12.30
N THR A 300 -2.84 0.16 -11.80
CA THR A 300 -4.16 0.00 -11.17
C THR A 300 -4.30 0.93 -9.95
N HIS A 301 -3.26 1.02 -9.12
CA HIS A 301 -3.25 1.97 -7.99
C HIS A 301 -3.31 3.43 -8.44
N LYS A 302 -2.59 3.81 -9.52
CA LYS A 302 -2.61 5.19 -10.01
C LYS A 302 -3.96 5.59 -10.57
N LEU A 303 -4.60 4.69 -11.30
CA LEU A 303 -5.98 4.87 -11.76
C LEU A 303 -6.96 4.97 -10.57
N GLU A 304 -6.81 4.10 -9.56
CA GLU A 304 -7.65 4.13 -8.37
C GLU A 304 -7.47 5.41 -7.55
N HIS A 305 -6.27 5.96 -7.47
CA HIS A 305 -6.04 7.22 -6.75
C HIS A 305 -6.93 8.36 -7.27
N GLU A 306 -7.13 8.45 -8.58
CA GLU A 306 -8.00 9.48 -9.16
C GLU A 306 -9.48 9.15 -8.96
N LEU A 307 -9.85 7.87 -9.06
CA LEU A 307 -11.21 7.39 -8.77
C LEU A 307 -11.56 7.63 -7.29
N GLY A 308 -10.69 7.22 -6.37
CA GLY A 308 -10.87 7.41 -4.93
C GLY A 308 -10.81 8.89 -4.53
N GLY A 309 -10.00 9.70 -5.22
CA GLY A 309 -9.93 11.15 -5.01
C GLY A 309 -11.22 11.87 -5.41
N LEU A 310 -11.85 11.46 -6.50
CA LEU A 310 -13.05 12.10 -7.04
C LEU A 310 -14.35 11.61 -6.36
N TYR A 311 -14.45 10.31 -6.10
CA TYR A 311 -15.69 9.67 -5.64
C TYR A 311 -15.65 9.16 -4.20
N ASP A 312 -14.51 9.32 -3.51
CA ASP A 312 -14.28 8.89 -2.11
C ASP A 312 -14.66 7.42 -1.84
N VAL A 313 -14.44 6.55 -2.84
CA VAL A 313 -14.72 5.11 -2.74
C VAL A 313 -13.70 4.39 -1.84
N ALA A 314 -14.08 3.24 -1.30
CA ALA A 314 -13.16 2.39 -0.55
C ALA A 314 -12.04 1.88 -1.48
N HIS A 315 -10.78 2.09 -1.09
CA HIS A 315 -9.59 1.84 -1.91
C HIS A 315 -9.56 0.44 -2.54
N GLY A 316 -9.71 -0.62 -1.72
CA GLY A 316 -9.70 -1.99 -2.24
C GLY A 316 -10.84 -2.29 -3.20
N ALA A 317 -12.02 -1.68 -3.02
CA ALA A 317 -13.13 -1.84 -3.95
C ALA A 317 -12.89 -1.10 -5.27
N GLY A 318 -12.31 0.10 -5.22
CA GLY A 318 -11.87 0.84 -6.41
C GLY A 318 -10.83 0.07 -7.21
N LEU A 319 -9.85 -0.55 -6.53
CA LEU A 319 -8.85 -1.42 -7.16
C LEU A 319 -9.50 -2.62 -7.87
N ALA A 320 -10.42 -3.32 -7.20
CA ALA A 320 -11.13 -4.46 -7.78
C ALA A 320 -11.92 -4.07 -9.04
N ALA A 321 -12.62 -2.93 -8.99
CA ALA A 321 -13.43 -2.42 -10.10
C ALA A 321 -12.62 -2.06 -11.36
N LEU A 322 -11.34 -1.72 -11.20
CA LEU A 322 -10.48 -1.28 -12.30
C LEU A 322 -9.57 -2.40 -12.83
N TRP A 323 -9.20 -3.37 -11.98
CA TRP A 323 -8.15 -4.34 -12.30
C TRP A 323 -8.47 -5.18 -13.54
N GLY A 324 -9.69 -5.69 -13.68
CA GLY A 324 -10.08 -6.54 -14.82
C GLY A 324 -9.93 -5.84 -16.17
N SER A 325 -10.30 -4.54 -16.22
CA SER A 325 -10.16 -3.71 -17.43
C SER A 325 -8.70 -3.41 -17.73
N TRP A 326 -7.90 -3.04 -16.72
CA TRP A 326 -6.45 -2.88 -16.86
C TRP A 326 -5.80 -4.18 -17.36
N ALA A 327 -6.10 -5.30 -16.74
CA ALA A 327 -5.52 -6.59 -17.09
C ALA A 327 -5.81 -6.97 -18.55
N ARG A 328 -7.06 -6.83 -19.00
CA ARG A 328 -7.44 -7.07 -20.41
C ARG A 328 -6.76 -6.12 -21.39
N TYR A 329 -6.49 -4.90 -20.96
CA TYR A 329 -5.83 -3.90 -21.80
C TYR A 329 -4.34 -4.21 -22.03
N VAL A 330 -3.65 -4.78 -21.00
CA VAL A 330 -2.20 -4.96 -21.03
C VAL A 330 -1.71 -6.40 -21.21
N TYR A 331 -2.55 -7.43 -21.03
CA TYR A 331 -2.10 -8.82 -20.92
C TYR A 331 -1.26 -9.30 -22.10
N LYS A 332 -1.57 -8.89 -23.33
CA LYS A 332 -0.78 -9.25 -24.53
C LYS A 332 0.64 -8.72 -24.49
N ASN A 333 0.86 -7.59 -23.84
CA ASN A 333 2.18 -6.99 -23.71
C ASN A 333 3.03 -7.67 -22.62
N CYS A 334 2.38 -8.41 -21.71
CA CYS A 334 3.00 -9.12 -20.59
C CYS A 334 2.52 -10.59 -20.52
N LEU A 335 2.24 -11.22 -21.66
CA LEU A 335 1.56 -12.50 -21.78
C LEU A 335 2.19 -13.63 -20.95
N PRO A 336 3.53 -13.83 -20.92
CA PRO A 336 4.12 -14.88 -20.10
C PRO A 336 3.79 -14.75 -18.60
N ARG A 337 3.68 -13.52 -18.08
CA ARG A 337 3.35 -13.25 -16.66
C ARG A 337 1.88 -13.55 -16.39
N PHE A 338 0.97 -13.14 -17.27
CA PHE A 338 -0.45 -13.45 -17.14
C PHE A 338 -0.73 -14.94 -17.24
N LYS A 339 -0.07 -15.67 -18.17
CA LYS A 339 -0.14 -17.14 -18.25
C LYS A 339 0.36 -17.77 -16.95
N ARG A 340 1.54 -17.37 -16.45
CA ARG A 340 2.12 -17.90 -15.22
C ARG A 340 1.19 -17.63 -14.02
N TYR A 341 0.64 -16.43 -13.91
CA TYR A 341 -0.36 -16.08 -12.90
C TYR A 341 -1.60 -16.97 -12.96
N ALA A 342 -2.16 -17.17 -14.15
CA ALA A 342 -3.32 -18.02 -14.37
C ALA A 342 -3.07 -19.46 -13.85
N ILE A 343 -1.92 -20.02 -14.16
CA ILE A 343 -1.57 -21.39 -13.75
C ILE A 343 -1.23 -21.45 -12.25
N ASN A 344 -0.29 -20.62 -11.79
CA ASN A 344 0.30 -20.78 -10.47
C ASN A 344 -0.53 -20.15 -9.34
N VAL A 345 -1.37 -19.15 -9.65
CA VAL A 345 -2.18 -18.46 -8.64
C VAL A 345 -3.66 -18.84 -8.76
N MET A 346 -4.20 -18.81 -9.98
CA MET A 346 -5.62 -19.06 -10.18
C MET A 346 -5.96 -20.55 -10.38
N GLY A 347 -4.96 -21.40 -10.68
CA GLY A 347 -5.14 -22.84 -10.81
C GLY A 347 -5.68 -23.27 -12.19
N ILE A 348 -5.53 -22.43 -13.20
CA ILE A 348 -5.93 -22.77 -14.58
C ILE A 348 -4.96 -23.84 -15.11
N SER A 349 -5.49 -24.88 -15.75
CA SER A 349 -4.64 -25.93 -16.35
C SER A 349 -3.74 -25.35 -17.44
N ALA A 350 -2.46 -25.77 -17.45
CA ALA A 350 -1.52 -25.41 -18.53
C ALA A 350 -1.94 -25.94 -19.91
N SER A 351 -2.86 -26.91 -19.96
CA SER A 351 -3.44 -27.47 -21.17
C SER A 351 -4.82 -26.88 -21.54
N ALA A 352 -5.25 -25.81 -20.87
CA ALA A 352 -6.59 -25.25 -21.04
C ALA A 352 -6.79 -24.45 -22.36
N GLY A 353 -5.76 -24.33 -23.18
CA GLY A 353 -5.80 -23.61 -24.45
C GLY A 353 -4.46 -23.00 -24.82
N SER A 354 -4.48 -22.02 -25.73
CA SER A 354 -3.33 -21.19 -26.07
C SER A 354 -2.90 -20.32 -24.89
N ASP A 355 -1.72 -19.73 -24.96
CA ASP A 355 -1.20 -18.83 -23.92
C ASP A 355 -2.13 -17.64 -23.66
N GLU A 356 -2.76 -17.08 -24.72
CA GLU A 356 -3.74 -16.02 -24.60
C GLU A 356 -5.02 -16.49 -23.90
N GLU A 357 -5.54 -17.66 -24.27
CA GLU A 357 -6.75 -18.24 -23.64
C GLU A 357 -6.52 -18.55 -22.15
N ILE A 358 -5.36 -19.09 -21.80
CA ILE A 358 -4.96 -19.36 -20.42
C ILE A 358 -4.90 -18.04 -19.62
N ALA A 359 -4.25 -17.02 -20.18
CA ALA A 359 -4.15 -15.71 -19.56
C ALA A 359 -5.53 -15.06 -19.31
N LEU A 360 -6.43 -15.11 -20.31
CA LEU A 360 -7.80 -14.59 -20.17
C LEU A 360 -8.60 -15.36 -19.12
N LYS A 361 -8.53 -16.70 -19.11
CA LYS A 361 -9.15 -17.52 -18.05
C LYS A 361 -8.63 -17.15 -16.64
N GLY A 362 -7.35 -16.79 -16.53
CA GLY A 362 -6.78 -16.31 -15.28
C GLY A 362 -7.36 -14.96 -14.84
N ILE A 363 -7.62 -14.04 -15.79
CA ILE A 363 -8.27 -12.75 -15.51
C ILE A 363 -9.72 -12.99 -15.09
N GLU A 364 -10.48 -13.83 -15.82
CA GLU A 364 -11.86 -14.19 -15.48
C GLU A 364 -11.95 -14.82 -14.08
N ALA A 365 -11.07 -15.77 -13.77
CA ALA A 365 -11.04 -16.42 -12.47
C ALA A 365 -10.75 -15.44 -11.32
N MET A 366 -9.98 -14.37 -11.56
CA MET A 366 -9.76 -13.33 -10.56
C MET A 366 -11.01 -12.45 -10.35
N GLU A 367 -11.72 -12.13 -11.43
CA GLU A 367 -13.00 -11.41 -11.33
C GLU A 367 -14.05 -12.25 -10.61
N ASP A 368 -14.11 -13.55 -10.87
CA ASP A 368 -15.00 -14.47 -10.16
C ASP A 368 -14.66 -14.54 -8.66
N PHE A 369 -13.37 -14.59 -8.33
CA PHE A 369 -12.93 -14.47 -6.94
C PHE A 369 -13.40 -13.15 -6.30
N TYR A 370 -13.27 -12.01 -7.00
CA TYR A 370 -13.78 -10.72 -6.48
C TYR A 370 -15.29 -10.77 -6.22
N ARG A 371 -16.08 -11.34 -7.15
CA ARG A 371 -17.53 -11.51 -6.95
C ARG A 371 -17.84 -12.42 -5.75
N GLU A 372 -17.06 -13.50 -5.55
CA GLU A 372 -17.25 -14.44 -4.44
C GLU A 372 -17.03 -13.76 -3.09
N ILE A 373 -16.07 -12.84 -2.97
CA ILE A 373 -15.85 -12.02 -1.77
C ILE A 373 -16.65 -10.70 -1.78
N LYS A 374 -17.62 -10.55 -2.69
CA LYS A 374 -18.53 -9.39 -2.84
C LYS A 374 -17.81 -8.09 -3.16
N MET A 375 -16.71 -8.15 -3.92
CA MET A 375 -16.04 -6.97 -4.47
C MET A 375 -16.53 -6.68 -5.88
N PRO A 376 -16.65 -5.38 -6.24
CA PRO A 376 -17.09 -4.96 -7.58
C PRO A 376 -16.01 -5.27 -8.63
N THR A 377 -16.42 -5.57 -9.86
CA THR A 377 -15.51 -5.80 -10.99
C THR A 377 -15.58 -4.72 -12.06
N ASN A 378 -16.39 -3.69 -11.84
CA ASN A 378 -16.53 -2.51 -12.69
C ASN A 378 -17.09 -1.31 -11.89
N LEU A 379 -17.09 -0.11 -12.50
CA LEU A 379 -17.56 1.12 -11.85
C LEU A 379 -19.05 1.08 -11.49
N ARG A 380 -19.87 0.40 -12.31
CA ARG A 380 -21.31 0.28 -12.05
C ARG A 380 -21.58 -0.55 -10.80
N GLU A 381 -20.90 -1.69 -10.65
CA GLU A 381 -20.99 -2.54 -9.45
C GLU A 381 -20.46 -1.82 -8.22
N LEU A 382 -19.44 -0.95 -8.38
CA LEU A 382 -18.92 -0.08 -7.33
C LEU A 382 -19.92 1.02 -6.91
N GLY A 383 -20.97 1.25 -7.72
CA GLY A 383 -21.97 2.30 -7.49
C GLY A 383 -21.57 3.67 -8.05
N VAL A 384 -20.51 3.74 -8.84
CA VAL A 384 -20.02 4.97 -9.46
C VAL A 384 -20.66 5.19 -10.83
N LYS A 385 -21.29 6.34 -11.03
CA LYS A 385 -21.84 6.79 -12.31
C LYS A 385 -20.96 7.90 -12.89
N ALA A 386 -19.81 7.50 -13.43
CA ALA A 386 -18.88 8.44 -14.02
C ALA A 386 -19.37 8.95 -15.38
N SER A 387 -19.38 10.28 -15.57
CA SER A 387 -19.61 10.90 -16.87
C SER A 387 -18.37 10.76 -17.78
N ASP A 388 -18.53 11.05 -19.08
CA ASP A 388 -17.37 11.07 -20.00
C ASP A 388 -16.35 12.16 -19.62
N GLU A 389 -16.83 13.25 -19.03
CA GLU A 389 -16.01 14.34 -18.51
C GLU A 389 -15.22 13.88 -17.28
N ASP A 390 -15.83 13.11 -16.36
CA ASP A 390 -15.15 12.55 -15.19
C ASP A 390 -14.06 11.56 -15.62
N LEU A 391 -14.35 10.68 -16.59
CA LEU A 391 -13.35 9.72 -17.11
C LEU A 391 -12.15 10.45 -17.72
N LYS A 392 -12.38 11.51 -18.50
CA LYS A 392 -11.31 12.36 -19.07
C LYS A 392 -10.52 13.07 -17.99
N LEU A 393 -11.21 13.63 -16.99
CA LEU A 393 -10.57 14.31 -15.86
C LEU A 393 -9.67 13.36 -15.07
N MET A 394 -10.17 12.15 -14.73
CA MET A 394 -9.38 11.14 -14.03
C MET A 394 -8.16 10.70 -14.85
N ALA A 395 -8.32 10.44 -16.15
CA ALA A 395 -7.21 10.05 -17.03
C ALA A 395 -6.15 11.16 -17.11
N HIS A 396 -6.56 12.41 -17.27
CA HIS A 396 -5.67 13.57 -17.30
C HIS A 396 -4.91 13.74 -15.98
N LYS A 397 -5.62 13.73 -14.83
CA LYS A 397 -4.99 13.84 -13.50
C LYS A 397 -4.02 12.69 -13.22
N CYS A 398 -4.37 11.48 -13.64
CA CYS A 398 -3.49 10.32 -13.53
C CYS A 398 -2.22 10.52 -14.34
N ALA A 399 -2.34 10.91 -15.61
CA ALA A 399 -1.19 11.14 -16.49
C ALA A 399 -0.26 12.25 -15.94
N VAL A 400 -0.83 13.36 -15.45
CA VAL A 400 -0.06 14.40 -14.77
C VAL A 400 0.66 13.86 -13.53
N GLY A 401 -0.03 13.07 -12.71
CA GLY A 401 0.51 12.47 -11.49
C GLY A 401 1.64 11.46 -11.71
N VAL A 402 1.81 10.98 -12.96
CA VAL A 402 2.88 10.04 -13.35
C VAL A 402 3.81 10.61 -14.43
N ASN A 403 3.89 11.93 -14.55
CA ASN A 403 4.75 12.64 -15.52
C ASN A 403 4.53 12.18 -16.99
N GLY A 404 3.28 12.04 -17.39
CA GLY A 404 2.87 11.71 -18.75
C GLY A 404 2.69 10.23 -19.06
N GLY A 405 3.12 9.34 -18.21
CA GLY A 405 2.88 7.90 -18.39
C GLY A 405 3.65 7.02 -17.43
N LYS A 406 3.16 5.77 -17.26
CA LYS A 406 3.74 4.76 -16.39
C LYS A 406 3.27 3.35 -16.81
N GLY A 407 3.86 2.33 -16.22
CA GLY A 407 3.50 0.92 -16.37
C GLY A 407 4.68 0.07 -16.82
N SER A 408 4.84 -1.10 -16.20
CA SER A 408 5.87 -2.09 -16.54
C SER A 408 5.32 -3.18 -17.45
N ALA A 409 4.09 -3.65 -17.23
CA ALA A 409 3.41 -4.58 -18.13
C ALA A 409 3.25 -3.97 -19.53
N ARG A 410 2.83 -2.70 -19.55
CA ARG A 410 2.78 -1.84 -20.73
C ARG A 410 2.90 -0.39 -20.27
N PHE A 411 3.73 0.42 -20.95
CA PHE A 411 3.76 1.85 -20.68
C PHE A 411 2.47 2.51 -21.19
N LEU A 412 1.69 3.05 -20.26
CA LEU A 412 0.38 3.66 -20.52
C LEU A 412 0.48 5.18 -20.47
N LYS A 413 -0.11 5.86 -21.47
CA LYS A 413 -0.30 7.29 -21.55
C LYS A 413 -1.74 7.67 -21.21
N GLU A 414 -2.06 8.96 -21.27
CA GLU A 414 -3.39 9.49 -20.95
C GLU A 414 -4.52 8.83 -21.77
N GLU A 415 -4.29 8.59 -23.06
CA GLU A 415 -5.28 7.97 -23.93
C GLU A 415 -5.54 6.51 -23.53
N ASP A 416 -4.50 5.76 -23.15
CA ASP A 416 -4.62 4.38 -22.67
C ASP A 416 -5.39 4.33 -21.34
N MET A 417 -5.11 5.28 -20.43
CA MET A 417 -5.78 5.40 -19.13
C MET A 417 -7.27 5.68 -19.31
N LEU A 418 -7.61 6.57 -20.25
CA LEU A 418 -9.00 6.87 -20.60
C LEU A 418 -9.73 5.63 -21.14
N GLU A 419 -9.10 4.85 -22.01
CA GLU A 419 -9.69 3.60 -22.52
C GLU A 419 -9.93 2.58 -21.42
N ILE A 420 -8.98 2.42 -20.49
CA ILE A 420 -9.17 1.52 -19.32
C ILE A 420 -10.37 1.97 -18.48
N TYR A 421 -10.53 3.27 -18.20
CA TYR A 421 -11.69 3.78 -17.48
C TYR A 421 -13.00 3.55 -18.25
N LYS A 422 -13.02 3.72 -19.57
CA LYS A 422 -14.20 3.41 -20.41
C LYS A 422 -14.56 1.92 -20.35
N MET A 423 -13.56 1.03 -20.39
CA MET A 423 -13.75 -0.43 -20.27
C MET A 423 -14.29 -0.83 -18.90
N SER A 424 -13.99 -0.06 -17.85
CA SER A 424 -14.42 -0.35 -16.48
C SER A 424 -15.82 0.20 -16.14
N ARG A 425 -16.43 0.99 -17.01
CA ARG A 425 -17.77 1.56 -16.82
C ARG A 425 -18.85 0.55 -17.18
#